data_4088949b0af6e32ab55cc8388e31880d
#
_entry.id   4088949b0af6e32ab55cc8388e31880d
#
_cell.length_a   1.000
_cell.length_b   1.000
_cell.length_c   1.000
_cell.angle_alpha   90.00
_cell.angle_beta   90.00
_cell.angle_gamma   90.00
#
_symmetry.space_group_name_H-M   'P 1'
#
loop_
_entity.id
_entity.type
_entity.pdbx_description
1 polymer ?
#
loop_
_entity_poly.entity_id
_entity_poly.type
_entity_poly.pdbx_seq_one_letter_code
_entity_poly.pdbx_strand_id
1 'polypeptide(L)'
;MSVKKSLPRGALARAEKVLAALQARYPRPATHLEADNAWELLVATVLAAQCTDARVNTVTPELFRRWPGPAELALATQEELESVIRSTGFYHSKARNLLGAAQRVVSVYGGQVPPRLDELITLPGVARKTANVVLFGAFGINEGLAVDTHVKRISYRLGLTAHTDPVDIEQDLMRLFPRAEWGDVNHRMVWFGRDVCHARSPRCTECEMADFCPRREPPKGK
;
A
#
# COMPACT_ATOMS: atom_id res chain seq x y z
N MET A 1 1.87 20.28 18.34
CA MET A 1 0.87 19.29 18.86
C MET A 1 -0.30 19.29 17.88
N SER A 2 -0.46 18.26 17.06
CA SER A 2 -1.60 18.15 16.13
C SER A 2 -2.86 17.90 16.97
N VAL A 3 -3.84 18.79 16.85
CA VAL A 3 -5.15 18.61 17.48
C VAL A 3 -5.78 17.37 16.85
N LYS A 4 -5.90 16.28 17.62
CA LYS A 4 -6.62 15.08 17.17
C LYS A 4 -8.06 15.47 16.86
N LYS A 5 -8.38 15.70 15.59
CA LYS A 5 -9.76 15.90 15.17
C LYS A 5 -10.57 14.65 15.54
N SER A 6 -11.78 14.86 16.05
CA SER A 6 -12.72 13.76 16.30
C SER A 6 -13.13 13.11 14.99
N LEU A 7 -13.43 11.82 15.03
CA LEU A 7 -14.02 11.10 13.90
C LEU A 7 -15.29 11.83 13.42
N PRO A 8 -15.58 11.84 12.10
CA PRO A 8 -16.82 12.39 11.58
C PRO A 8 -18.04 11.74 12.22
N ARG A 9 -19.11 12.54 12.44
CA ARG A 9 -20.37 12.02 13.02
C ARG A 9 -20.87 10.81 12.23
N GLY A 10 -21.17 9.72 12.92
CA GLY A 10 -21.67 8.48 12.35
C GLY A 10 -20.62 7.68 11.56
N ALA A 11 -19.32 7.99 11.67
CA ALA A 11 -18.25 7.26 10.98
C ALA A 11 -18.19 5.79 11.36
N LEU A 12 -18.42 5.45 12.65
CA LEU A 12 -18.38 4.07 13.12
C LEU A 12 -19.49 3.22 12.45
N ALA A 13 -20.74 3.66 12.51
CA ALA A 13 -21.85 2.96 11.87
C ALA A 13 -21.69 2.86 10.33
N ARG A 14 -21.06 3.85 9.71
CA ARG A 14 -20.72 3.76 8.28
C ARG A 14 -19.60 2.76 8.02
N ALA A 15 -18.59 2.70 8.87
CA ALA A 15 -17.47 1.77 8.71
C ALA A 15 -17.94 0.31 8.71
N GLU A 16 -18.88 -0.06 9.57
CA GLU A 16 -19.50 -1.39 9.60
C GLU A 16 -20.18 -1.73 8.26
N LYS A 17 -20.98 -0.81 7.74
CA LYS A 17 -21.66 -0.96 6.44
C LYS A 17 -20.67 -1.02 5.28
N VAL A 18 -19.64 -0.18 5.31
CA VAL A 18 -18.56 -0.17 4.31
C VAL A 18 -17.80 -1.49 4.32
N LEU A 19 -17.44 -2.00 5.49
CA LEU A 19 -16.75 -3.28 5.60
C LEU A 19 -17.59 -4.41 5.03
N ALA A 20 -18.85 -4.50 5.40
CA ALA A 20 -19.78 -5.52 4.89
C ALA A 20 -19.91 -5.45 3.35
N ALA A 21 -20.08 -4.25 2.79
CA ALA A 21 -20.19 -4.07 1.35
C ALA A 21 -18.90 -4.46 0.61
N LEU A 22 -17.74 -4.06 1.14
CA LEU A 22 -16.44 -4.42 0.58
C LEU A 22 -16.15 -5.91 0.66
N GLN A 23 -16.53 -6.57 1.76
CA GLN A 23 -16.38 -8.03 1.93
C GLN A 23 -17.28 -8.79 0.96
N ALA A 24 -18.52 -8.36 0.78
CA ALA A 24 -19.45 -8.98 -0.16
C ALA A 24 -18.96 -8.86 -1.61
N ARG A 25 -18.44 -7.69 -1.99
CA ARG A 25 -17.95 -7.45 -3.36
C ARG A 25 -16.60 -8.11 -3.64
N TYR A 26 -15.69 -8.09 -2.67
CA TYR A 26 -14.33 -8.60 -2.78
C TYR A 26 -14.02 -9.58 -1.64
N PRO A 27 -14.55 -10.81 -1.70
CA PRO A 27 -14.41 -11.78 -0.60
C PRO A 27 -12.95 -12.22 -0.37
N ARG A 28 -12.12 -12.21 -1.43
CA ARG A 28 -10.72 -12.63 -1.38
C ARG A 28 -9.83 -11.54 -2.00
N PRO A 29 -9.61 -10.44 -1.29
CA PRO A 29 -8.75 -9.40 -1.79
C PRO A 29 -7.28 -9.84 -1.75
N ALA A 30 -6.52 -9.43 -2.76
CA ALA A 30 -5.08 -9.69 -2.82
C ALA A 30 -4.36 -8.52 -3.49
N THR A 31 -3.06 -8.43 -3.30
CA THR A 31 -2.23 -7.55 -4.12
C THR A 31 -2.20 -8.05 -5.57
N HIS A 32 -2.05 -7.14 -6.52
CA HIS A 32 -1.81 -7.50 -7.93
C HIS A 32 -0.31 -7.65 -8.24
N LEU A 33 0.57 -7.39 -7.26
CA LEU A 33 1.99 -7.63 -7.42
C LEU A 33 2.27 -9.14 -7.29
N GLU A 34 2.99 -9.69 -8.24
CA GLU A 34 3.43 -11.08 -8.24
C GLU A 34 4.72 -11.20 -7.45
N ALA A 35 4.72 -12.02 -6.40
CA ALA A 35 5.85 -12.24 -5.51
C ALA A 35 5.67 -13.56 -4.75
N ASP A 36 6.72 -14.36 -4.68
CA ASP A 36 6.72 -15.69 -4.05
C ASP A 36 7.18 -15.66 -2.59
N ASN A 37 7.81 -14.55 -2.16
CA ASN A 37 8.35 -14.40 -0.82
C ASN A 37 8.39 -12.93 -0.36
N ALA A 38 8.77 -12.71 0.90
CA ALA A 38 8.80 -11.38 1.52
C ALA A 38 9.80 -10.42 0.84
N TRP A 39 10.93 -10.92 0.36
CA TRP A 39 11.90 -10.10 -0.35
C TRP A 39 11.36 -9.62 -1.69
N GLU A 40 10.79 -10.51 -2.46
CA GLU A 40 10.19 -10.19 -3.75
C GLU A 40 9.03 -9.20 -3.61
N LEU A 41 8.16 -9.40 -2.60
CA LEU A 41 7.08 -8.46 -2.32
C LEU A 41 7.60 -7.07 -1.92
N LEU A 42 8.67 -7.01 -1.12
CA LEU A 42 9.32 -5.75 -0.75
C LEU A 42 9.84 -5.02 -2.00
N VAL A 43 10.60 -5.71 -2.85
CA VAL A 43 11.16 -5.17 -4.10
C VAL A 43 10.04 -4.69 -5.01
N ALA A 44 9.05 -5.54 -5.27
CA ALA A 44 7.90 -5.21 -6.12
C ALA A 44 7.13 -3.99 -5.60
N THR A 45 6.92 -3.89 -4.27
CA THR A 45 6.22 -2.75 -3.64
C THR A 45 7.02 -1.45 -3.78
N VAL A 46 8.35 -1.49 -3.66
CA VAL A 46 9.21 -0.32 -3.90
C VAL A 46 9.15 0.09 -5.38
N LEU A 47 9.18 -0.86 -6.31
CA LEU A 47 9.05 -0.60 -7.74
C LEU A 47 7.67 -0.04 -8.13
N ALA A 48 6.61 -0.41 -7.41
CA ALA A 48 5.24 0.07 -7.65
C ALA A 48 5.03 1.53 -7.26
N ALA A 49 5.98 2.19 -6.60
CA ALA A 49 5.89 3.63 -6.34
C ALA A 49 5.79 4.42 -7.65
N GLN A 50 4.63 5.07 -7.89
CA GLN A 50 4.31 5.80 -9.11
C GLN A 50 4.46 4.96 -10.40
N CYS A 51 4.19 3.66 -10.31
CA CYS A 51 4.20 2.71 -11.41
C CYS A 51 2.99 1.78 -11.30
N THR A 52 2.50 1.25 -12.42
CA THR A 52 1.41 0.28 -12.39
C THR A 52 1.91 -1.11 -12.00
N ASP A 53 1.09 -1.88 -11.27
CA ASP A 53 1.42 -3.25 -10.88
C ASP A 53 1.74 -4.12 -12.12
N ALA A 54 0.96 -3.98 -13.19
CA ALA A 54 1.22 -4.68 -14.45
C ALA A 54 2.62 -4.39 -15.02
N ARG A 55 3.09 -3.14 -14.95
CA ARG A 55 4.45 -2.79 -15.39
C ARG A 55 5.51 -3.39 -14.46
N VAL A 56 5.28 -3.39 -13.16
CA VAL A 56 6.19 -4.04 -12.20
C VAL A 56 6.30 -5.52 -12.51
N ASN A 57 5.19 -6.22 -12.70
CA ASN A 57 5.15 -7.65 -13.00
C ASN A 57 5.81 -8.02 -14.33
N THR A 58 5.98 -7.08 -15.28
CA THR A 58 6.78 -7.33 -16.49
C THR A 58 8.29 -7.23 -16.26
N VAL A 59 8.72 -6.58 -15.18
CA VAL A 59 10.14 -6.32 -14.88
C VAL A 59 10.69 -7.29 -13.84
N THR A 60 9.91 -7.65 -12.84
CA THR A 60 10.34 -8.48 -11.71
C THR A 60 10.84 -9.87 -12.09
N PRO A 61 10.31 -10.59 -13.10
CA PRO A 61 10.86 -11.90 -13.48
C PRO A 61 12.33 -11.85 -13.90
N GLU A 62 12.72 -10.86 -14.72
CA GLU A 62 14.12 -10.69 -15.12
C GLU A 62 14.99 -10.23 -13.95
N LEU A 63 14.46 -9.38 -13.08
CA LEU A 63 15.16 -8.91 -11.90
C LEU A 63 15.50 -10.09 -10.97
N PHE A 64 14.50 -10.92 -10.62
CA PHE A 64 14.69 -12.04 -9.71
C PHE A 64 15.45 -13.20 -10.34
N ARG A 65 15.43 -13.35 -11.66
CA ARG A 65 16.31 -14.28 -12.37
C ARG A 65 17.79 -13.90 -12.22
N ARG A 66 18.12 -12.59 -12.25
CA ARG A 66 19.50 -12.10 -12.08
C ARG A 66 19.94 -12.09 -10.62
N TRP A 67 19.05 -11.64 -9.75
CA TRP A 67 19.33 -11.48 -8.33
C TRP A 67 18.17 -12.07 -7.51
N PRO A 68 18.21 -13.38 -7.25
CA PRO A 68 17.10 -14.12 -6.61
C PRO A 68 16.85 -13.71 -5.16
N GLY A 69 17.84 -13.13 -4.50
CA GLY A 69 17.73 -12.73 -3.11
C GLY A 69 18.43 -11.42 -2.79
N PRO A 70 18.34 -10.98 -1.52
CA PRO A 70 19.01 -9.75 -1.08
C PRO A 70 20.54 -9.86 -1.15
N ALA A 71 21.10 -11.06 -0.97
CA ALA A 71 22.56 -11.24 -1.01
C ALA A 71 23.12 -10.98 -2.41
N GLU A 72 22.48 -11.51 -3.43
CA GLU A 72 22.87 -11.33 -4.83
C GLU A 72 22.64 -9.88 -5.26
N LEU A 73 21.48 -9.29 -4.90
CA LEU A 73 21.21 -7.90 -5.25
C LEU A 73 22.16 -6.92 -4.57
N ALA A 74 22.62 -7.20 -3.34
CA ALA A 74 23.57 -6.35 -2.63
C ALA A 74 24.93 -6.23 -3.33
N LEU A 75 25.27 -7.16 -4.22
CA LEU A 75 26.51 -7.20 -5.01
C LEU A 75 26.37 -6.57 -6.40
N ALA A 76 25.14 -6.26 -6.83
CA ALA A 76 24.89 -5.66 -8.13
C ALA A 76 25.39 -4.21 -8.18
N THR A 77 25.80 -3.76 -9.37
CA THR A 77 26.06 -2.34 -9.60
C THR A 77 24.74 -1.56 -9.79
N GLN A 78 24.80 -0.25 -9.55
CA GLN A 78 23.65 0.59 -9.75
C GLN A 78 23.20 0.60 -11.22
N GLU A 79 24.16 0.65 -12.15
CA GLU A 79 23.93 0.67 -13.60
C GLU A 79 23.26 -0.60 -14.10
N GLU A 80 23.67 -1.77 -13.60
CA GLU A 80 23.04 -3.05 -13.94
C GLU A 80 21.58 -3.07 -13.50
N LEU A 81 21.31 -2.69 -12.25
CA LEU A 81 19.94 -2.66 -11.71
C LEU A 81 19.08 -1.63 -12.45
N GLU A 82 19.60 -0.42 -12.70
CA GLU A 82 18.90 0.62 -13.47
C GLU A 82 18.50 0.15 -14.87
N SER A 83 19.37 -0.61 -15.54
CA SER A 83 19.10 -1.14 -16.87
C SER A 83 17.85 -2.04 -16.89
N VAL A 84 17.66 -2.84 -15.84
CA VAL A 84 16.54 -3.77 -15.69
C VAL A 84 15.24 -3.04 -15.32
N ILE A 85 15.30 -2.11 -14.36
CA ILE A 85 14.10 -1.49 -13.80
C ILE A 85 13.72 -0.17 -14.50
N ARG A 86 14.40 0.22 -15.56
CA ARG A 86 14.25 1.53 -16.24
C ARG A 86 12.80 1.87 -16.56
N SER A 87 12.03 0.89 -17.01
CA SER A 87 10.64 1.10 -17.42
C SER A 87 9.66 1.37 -16.27
N THR A 88 10.10 1.24 -15.00
CA THR A 88 9.25 1.50 -13.84
C THR A 88 9.19 2.99 -13.45
N GLY A 89 9.97 3.86 -14.11
CA GLY A 89 10.09 5.27 -13.76
C GLY A 89 10.85 5.51 -12.46
N PHE A 90 11.41 6.71 -12.28
CA PHE A 90 12.24 7.06 -11.11
C PHE A 90 13.35 6.04 -10.79
N TYR A 91 13.82 5.34 -11.82
CA TYR A 91 14.65 4.15 -11.68
C TYR A 91 16.01 4.43 -11.00
N HIS A 92 16.59 5.61 -11.13
CA HIS A 92 17.82 5.97 -10.42
C HIS A 92 17.64 5.93 -8.89
N SER A 93 16.56 6.55 -8.39
CA SER A 93 16.29 6.54 -6.95
C SER A 93 15.82 5.16 -6.46
N LYS A 94 15.04 4.45 -7.27
CA LYS A 94 14.61 3.08 -6.96
C LYS A 94 15.80 2.13 -6.90
N ALA A 95 16.73 2.17 -7.86
CA ALA A 95 17.93 1.36 -7.86
C ALA A 95 18.77 1.60 -6.60
N ARG A 96 19.08 2.87 -6.31
CA ARG A 96 19.83 3.23 -5.09
C ARG A 96 19.15 2.70 -3.83
N ASN A 97 17.84 2.88 -3.72
CA ASN A 97 17.08 2.42 -2.56
C ASN A 97 17.08 0.90 -2.43
N LEU A 98 16.87 0.17 -3.53
CA LEU A 98 16.86 -1.29 -3.53
C LEU A 98 18.24 -1.87 -3.19
N LEU A 99 19.33 -1.31 -3.73
CA LEU A 99 20.68 -1.71 -3.36
C LEU A 99 20.95 -1.47 -1.88
N GLY A 100 20.63 -0.28 -1.37
CA GLY A 100 20.78 0.02 0.05
C GLY A 100 19.90 -0.85 0.95
N ALA A 101 18.69 -1.17 0.52
CA ALA A 101 17.80 -2.08 1.24
C ALA A 101 18.37 -3.52 1.26
N ALA A 102 18.87 -4.01 0.14
CA ALA A 102 19.51 -5.33 0.03
C ALA A 102 20.74 -5.44 0.96
N GLN A 103 21.64 -4.47 0.88
CA GLN A 103 22.82 -4.39 1.75
C GLN A 103 22.44 -4.37 3.24
N ARG A 104 21.42 -3.61 3.61
CA ARG A 104 20.96 -3.54 5.00
C ARG A 104 20.27 -4.83 5.44
N VAL A 105 19.46 -5.46 4.59
CA VAL A 105 18.85 -6.78 4.88
C VAL A 105 19.93 -7.82 5.13
N VAL A 106 20.99 -7.83 4.33
CA VAL A 106 22.11 -8.77 4.54
C VAL A 106 22.89 -8.46 5.81
N SER A 107 23.31 -7.20 5.99
CA SER A 107 24.25 -6.85 7.06
C SER A 107 23.63 -6.74 8.44
N VAL A 108 22.33 -6.38 8.54
CA VAL A 108 21.65 -6.14 9.82
C VAL A 108 20.68 -7.25 10.17
N TYR A 109 20.00 -7.81 9.15
CA TYR A 109 18.91 -8.77 9.34
C TYR A 109 19.24 -10.19 8.83
N GLY A 110 20.53 -10.49 8.61
CA GLY A 110 20.98 -11.84 8.26
C GLY A 110 20.41 -12.39 6.95
N GLY A 111 20.07 -11.50 6.00
CA GLY A 111 19.50 -11.88 4.71
C GLY A 111 17.98 -12.12 4.72
N GLN A 112 17.32 -11.88 5.85
CA GLN A 112 15.86 -12.04 5.98
C GLN A 112 15.16 -10.68 6.07
N VAL A 113 14.04 -10.52 5.39
CA VAL A 113 13.20 -9.33 5.53
C VAL A 113 12.60 -9.33 6.94
N PRO A 114 12.81 -8.27 7.75
CA PRO A 114 12.35 -8.27 9.13
C PRO A 114 10.81 -8.16 9.19
N PRO A 115 10.13 -8.98 10.06
CA PRO A 115 8.67 -8.96 10.20
C PRO A 115 8.19 -7.91 11.22
N ARG A 116 8.82 -6.74 11.28
CA ARG A 116 8.50 -5.66 12.23
C ARG A 116 8.48 -4.30 11.52
N LEU A 117 7.49 -3.47 11.86
CA LEU A 117 7.31 -2.16 11.25
C LEU A 117 8.50 -1.23 11.48
N ASP A 118 8.96 -1.16 12.74
CA ASP A 118 10.08 -0.32 13.17
C ASP A 118 11.41 -0.69 12.49
N GLU A 119 11.58 -1.95 12.13
CA GLU A 119 12.74 -2.46 11.40
C GLU A 119 12.61 -2.20 9.89
N LEU A 120 11.44 -2.50 9.31
CA LEU A 120 11.20 -2.29 7.87
C LEU A 120 11.37 -0.84 7.44
N ILE A 121 10.91 0.14 8.24
CA ILE A 121 11.05 1.57 7.91
C ILE A 121 12.50 2.06 7.99
N THR A 122 13.43 1.25 8.49
CA THR A 122 14.87 1.55 8.44
C THR A 122 15.50 1.24 7.09
N LEU A 123 14.80 0.47 6.24
CA LEU A 123 15.30 0.11 4.93
C LEU A 123 15.14 1.29 3.95
N PRO A 124 16.17 1.63 3.17
CA PRO A 124 16.09 2.67 2.16
C PRO A 124 14.91 2.46 1.21
N GLY A 125 14.13 3.51 0.97
CA GLY A 125 12.94 3.46 0.10
C GLY A 125 11.69 2.83 0.71
N VAL A 126 11.74 2.38 1.96
CA VAL A 126 10.62 1.76 2.65
C VAL A 126 9.98 2.75 3.62
N ALA A 127 8.92 3.39 3.18
CA ALA A 127 8.08 4.21 4.05
C ALA A 127 7.03 3.34 4.78
N ARG A 128 6.37 3.91 5.79
CA ARG A 128 5.33 3.23 6.59
C ARG A 128 4.27 2.52 5.74
N LYS A 129 3.81 3.14 4.65
CA LYS A 129 2.85 2.51 3.72
C LYS A 129 3.41 1.23 3.10
N THR A 130 4.65 1.27 2.60
CA THR A 130 5.34 0.11 2.02
C THR A 130 5.52 -0.99 3.05
N ALA A 131 5.96 -0.63 4.26
CA ALA A 131 6.14 -1.58 5.37
C ALA A 131 4.83 -2.29 5.74
N ASN A 132 3.72 -1.57 5.86
CA ASN A 132 2.40 -2.18 6.14
C ASN A 132 1.94 -3.14 5.04
N VAL A 133 2.19 -2.82 3.76
CA VAL A 133 1.89 -3.73 2.63
C VAL A 133 2.71 -5.02 2.73
N VAL A 134 4.01 -4.91 3.02
CA VAL A 134 4.89 -6.08 3.15
C VAL A 134 4.54 -6.90 4.38
N LEU A 135 4.30 -6.27 5.53
CA LEU A 135 3.91 -6.97 6.76
C LEU A 135 2.65 -7.80 6.58
N PHE A 136 1.62 -7.21 5.98
CA PHE A 136 0.39 -7.94 5.73
C PHE A 136 0.55 -8.99 4.63
N GLY A 137 1.11 -8.62 3.47
CA GLY A 137 1.16 -9.50 2.31
C GLY A 137 2.09 -10.70 2.47
N ALA A 138 3.24 -10.53 3.16
CA ALA A 138 4.22 -11.59 3.34
C ALA A 138 4.10 -12.35 4.65
N PHE A 139 3.61 -11.71 5.72
CA PHE A 139 3.63 -12.27 7.07
C PHE A 139 2.24 -12.38 7.70
N GLY A 140 1.19 -11.84 7.08
CA GLY A 140 -0.15 -11.78 7.66
C GLY A 140 -0.25 -10.84 8.87
N ILE A 141 0.71 -9.93 9.05
CA ILE A 141 0.82 -9.05 10.22
C ILE A 141 0.13 -7.72 9.96
N ASN A 142 -0.87 -7.38 10.78
CA ASN A 142 -1.57 -6.11 10.78
C ASN A 142 -1.02 -5.17 11.86
N GLU A 143 -0.01 -4.34 11.54
CA GLU A 143 0.52 -3.28 12.42
C GLU A 143 0.02 -1.88 12.06
N GLY A 144 -0.53 -1.72 10.87
CA GLY A 144 -1.14 -0.49 10.38
C GLY A 144 -1.99 -0.73 9.16
N LEU A 145 -2.79 0.26 8.78
CA LEU A 145 -3.59 0.25 7.56
C LEU A 145 -2.89 1.10 6.51
N ALA A 146 -2.44 0.49 5.43
CA ALA A 146 -1.75 1.20 4.36
C ALA A 146 -2.68 2.21 3.67
N VAL A 147 -2.33 3.49 3.68
CA VAL A 147 -3.12 4.56 3.06
C VAL A 147 -2.46 5.00 1.77
N ASP A 148 -3.05 4.60 0.65
CA ASP A 148 -2.69 5.07 -0.69
C ASP A 148 -3.68 6.13 -1.21
N THR A 149 -3.57 6.50 -2.48
CA THR A 149 -4.47 7.48 -3.11
C THR A 149 -5.91 6.99 -3.20
N HIS A 150 -6.15 5.66 -3.31
CA HIS A 150 -7.48 5.07 -3.32
C HIS A 150 -8.10 5.10 -1.92
N VAL A 151 -7.39 4.58 -0.92
CA VAL A 151 -7.83 4.59 0.47
C VAL A 151 -8.11 6.00 0.93
N LYS A 152 -7.19 6.95 0.69
CA LYS A 152 -7.37 8.37 1.02
C LYS A 152 -8.66 8.94 0.41
N ARG A 153 -8.87 8.78 -0.89
CA ARG A 153 -10.05 9.31 -1.59
C ARG A 153 -11.35 8.68 -1.09
N ILE A 154 -11.37 7.36 -1.00
CA ILE A 154 -12.58 6.60 -0.66
C ILE A 154 -12.99 6.85 0.78
N SER A 155 -12.05 6.78 1.72
CA SER A 155 -12.34 7.03 3.14
C SER A 155 -12.88 8.44 3.37
N TYR A 156 -12.35 9.43 2.64
CA TYR A 156 -12.86 10.79 2.71
C TYR A 156 -14.28 10.90 2.13
N ARG A 157 -14.52 10.34 0.93
CA ARG A 157 -15.84 10.35 0.28
C ARG A 157 -16.91 9.66 1.11
N LEU A 158 -16.57 8.55 1.73
CA LEU A 158 -17.45 7.80 2.63
C LEU A 158 -17.62 8.47 4.00
N GLY A 159 -16.90 9.56 4.28
CA GLY A 159 -16.97 10.25 5.57
C GLY A 159 -16.47 9.41 6.74
N LEU A 160 -15.49 8.54 6.49
CA LEU A 160 -14.78 7.77 7.51
C LEU A 160 -13.71 8.62 8.20
N THR A 161 -13.15 9.58 7.49
CA THR A 161 -12.19 10.56 8.00
C THR A 161 -12.52 11.98 7.53
N ALA A 162 -11.99 12.97 8.23
CA ALA A 162 -11.96 14.37 7.79
C ALA A 162 -10.53 14.86 7.53
N HIS A 163 -9.54 13.94 7.66
CA HIS A 163 -8.15 14.25 7.44
C HIS A 163 -7.74 14.07 5.97
N THR A 164 -6.65 14.73 5.58
CA THR A 164 -6.04 14.62 4.25
C THR A 164 -4.60 14.12 4.32
N ASP A 165 -4.00 14.11 5.49
CA ASP A 165 -2.70 13.50 5.74
C ASP A 165 -2.84 11.97 5.87
N PRO A 166 -2.00 11.17 5.20
CA PRO A 166 -2.08 9.71 5.24
C PRO A 166 -1.93 9.11 6.64
N VAL A 167 -1.11 9.71 7.50
CA VAL A 167 -0.88 9.21 8.86
C VAL A 167 -2.12 9.40 9.72
N ASP A 168 -2.73 10.58 9.65
CA ASP A 168 -3.97 10.87 10.36
C ASP A 168 -5.15 10.00 9.86
N ILE A 169 -5.21 9.76 8.53
CA ILE A 169 -6.21 8.87 7.93
C ILE A 169 -6.00 7.43 8.44
N GLU A 170 -4.77 6.93 8.46
CA GLU A 170 -4.45 5.61 9.00
C GLU A 170 -4.97 5.47 10.43
N GLN A 171 -4.71 6.46 11.29
CA GLN A 171 -5.17 6.46 12.68
C GLN A 171 -6.70 6.42 12.79
N ASP A 172 -7.41 7.18 11.97
CA ASP A 172 -8.87 7.16 11.94
C ASP A 172 -9.41 5.79 11.51
N LEU A 173 -8.86 5.22 10.42
CA LEU A 173 -9.31 3.93 9.89
C LEU A 173 -9.00 2.77 10.83
N MET A 174 -7.84 2.78 11.50
CA MET A 174 -7.48 1.80 12.52
C MET A 174 -8.44 1.81 13.73
N ARG A 175 -9.06 2.95 14.04
CA ARG A 175 -10.09 3.06 15.09
C ARG A 175 -11.47 2.57 14.62
N LEU A 176 -11.71 2.58 13.31
CA LEU A 176 -13.01 2.25 12.72
C LEU A 176 -13.12 0.79 12.30
N PHE A 177 -12.02 0.18 11.87
CA PHE A 177 -12.02 -1.21 11.40
C PHE A 177 -11.33 -2.14 12.39
N PRO A 178 -11.80 -3.39 12.53
CA PRO A 178 -11.11 -4.41 13.33
C PRO A 178 -9.67 -4.61 12.83
N ARG A 179 -8.74 -4.82 13.76
CA ARG A 179 -7.31 -5.01 13.43
C ARG A 179 -7.07 -6.12 12.42
N ALA A 180 -7.81 -7.22 12.52
CA ALA A 180 -7.71 -8.36 11.59
C ALA A 180 -8.02 -7.99 10.13
N GLU A 181 -8.79 -6.91 9.89
CA GLU A 181 -9.25 -6.49 8.57
C GLU A 181 -8.37 -5.41 7.92
N TRP A 182 -7.38 -4.84 8.61
CA TRP A 182 -6.66 -3.64 8.12
C TRP A 182 -5.98 -3.84 6.76
N GLY A 183 -5.30 -4.97 6.56
CA GLY A 183 -4.65 -5.26 5.29
C GLY A 183 -5.68 -5.50 4.18
N ASP A 184 -6.71 -6.29 4.47
CA ASP A 184 -7.79 -6.58 3.53
C ASP A 184 -8.62 -5.33 3.17
N VAL A 185 -8.87 -4.44 4.12
CA VAL A 185 -9.55 -3.15 3.86
C VAL A 185 -8.74 -2.31 2.88
N ASN A 186 -7.42 -2.27 3.01
CA ASN A 186 -6.58 -1.60 2.03
C ASN A 186 -6.79 -2.19 0.62
N HIS A 187 -6.63 -3.50 0.44
CA HIS A 187 -6.77 -4.17 -0.86
C HIS A 187 -8.17 -3.99 -1.44
N ARG A 188 -9.23 -4.19 -0.64
CA ARG A 188 -10.63 -3.99 -1.07
C ARG A 188 -10.88 -2.56 -1.51
N MET A 189 -10.37 -1.55 -0.78
CA MET A 189 -10.52 -0.15 -1.18
C MET A 189 -9.72 0.19 -2.45
N VAL A 190 -8.56 -0.42 -2.68
CA VAL A 190 -7.82 -0.26 -3.94
C VAL A 190 -8.64 -0.80 -5.10
N TRP A 191 -9.16 -2.02 -4.99
CA TRP A 191 -10.00 -2.62 -6.03
C TRP A 191 -11.27 -1.82 -6.27
N PHE A 192 -11.98 -1.45 -5.20
CA PHE A 192 -13.17 -0.62 -5.29
C PHE A 192 -12.89 0.75 -5.93
N GLY A 193 -11.73 1.31 -5.68
CA GLY A 193 -11.29 2.56 -6.28
C GLY A 193 -10.93 2.47 -7.76
N ARG A 194 -10.57 1.27 -8.23
CA ARG A 194 -10.32 0.96 -9.65
C ARG A 194 -11.61 0.62 -10.39
N ASP A 195 -12.54 -0.08 -9.73
CA ASP A 195 -13.75 -0.59 -10.38
C ASP A 195 -14.93 0.40 -10.34
N VAL A 196 -15.16 1.05 -9.22
CA VAL A 196 -16.39 1.81 -8.96
C VAL A 196 -16.11 3.26 -8.58
N CYS A 197 -15.36 3.47 -7.48
CA CYS A 197 -15.15 4.80 -6.92
C CYS A 197 -13.95 5.50 -7.58
N HIS A 198 -14.01 5.71 -8.89
CA HIS A 198 -12.95 6.38 -9.65
C HIS A 198 -12.64 7.80 -9.13
N ALA A 199 -11.41 8.27 -9.37
CA ALA A 199 -11.01 9.64 -9.02
C ALA A 199 -11.85 10.68 -9.78
N ARG A 200 -12.02 10.44 -11.09
CA ARG A 200 -12.91 11.20 -11.96
C ARG A 200 -14.11 10.33 -12.33
N SER A 201 -15.31 10.91 -12.35
CA SER A 201 -16.54 10.21 -12.76
C SER A 201 -16.77 8.87 -12.03
N PRO A 202 -16.92 8.85 -10.69
CA PRO A 202 -17.23 7.62 -9.97
C PRO A 202 -18.60 7.08 -10.40
N ARG A 203 -18.73 5.75 -10.47
CA ARG A 203 -19.96 5.05 -10.85
C ARG A 203 -20.94 4.96 -9.68
N CYS A 204 -21.45 6.12 -9.21
CA CYS A 204 -22.31 6.18 -8.02
C CYS A 204 -23.66 5.49 -8.20
N THR A 205 -24.16 5.35 -9.43
CA THR A 205 -25.43 4.64 -9.73
C THR A 205 -25.30 3.11 -9.61
N GLU A 206 -24.09 2.58 -9.71
CA GLU A 206 -23.76 1.15 -9.59
C GLU A 206 -23.15 0.80 -8.23
N CYS A 207 -23.09 1.78 -7.32
CA CYS A 207 -22.38 1.66 -6.06
C CYS A 207 -23.32 1.19 -4.95
N GLU A 208 -23.04 0.04 -4.37
CA GLU A 208 -23.76 -0.55 -3.23
C GLU A 208 -23.72 0.31 -1.96
N MET A 209 -22.84 1.30 -1.91
CA MET A 209 -22.71 2.23 -0.79
C MET A 209 -23.40 3.58 -1.05
N ALA A 210 -24.11 3.74 -2.19
CA ALA A 210 -24.66 5.03 -2.62
C ALA A 210 -25.64 5.64 -1.61
N ASP A 211 -26.46 4.81 -0.96
CA ASP A 211 -27.54 5.23 -0.05
C ASP A 211 -27.03 5.85 1.26
N PHE A 212 -25.84 5.41 1.71
CA PHE A 212 -25.27 5.92 2.95
C PHE A 212 -23.96 6.72 2.75
N CYS A 213 -23.50 6.85 1.50
CA CYS A 213 -22.29 7.61 1.17
C CYS A 213 -22.59 9.12 1.15
N PRO A 214 -21.94 9.93 2.02
CA PRO A 214 -22.14 11.38 2.02
C PRO A 214 -21.48 12.07 0.82
N ARG A 215 -20.75 11.35 -0.05
CA ARG A 215 -20.10 11.83 -1.28
C ARG A 215 -19.21 13.07 -1.04
N ARG A 216 -18.48 13.07 0.06
CA ARG A 216 -17.60 14.19 0.41
C ARG A 216 -16.46 14.30 -0.61
N GLU A 217 -16.15 15.53 -1.02
CA GLU A 217 -14.96 15.75 -1.85
C GLU A 217 -13.81 16.25 -0.96
N PRO A 218 -12.61 15.68 -1.08
CA PRO A 218 -11.45 16.16 -0.36
C PRO A 218 -11.15 17.61 -0.81
N PRO A 219 -10.67 18.46 0.10
CA PRO A 219 -10.29 19.81 -0.28
C PRO A 219 -9.26 19.74 -1.41
N LYS A 220 -9.46 20.57 -2.44
CA LYS A 220 -8.50 20.71 -3.54
C LYS A 220 -7.20 21.20 -2.91
N GLY A 221 -6.12 20.44 -3.07
CA GLY A 221 -4.80 20.88 -2.62
C GLY A 221 -4.45 22.23 -3.26
N LYS A 222 -3.91 23.12 -2.43
CA LYS A 222 -3.27 24.35 -2.93
C LYS A 222 -2.00 24.04 -3.67
#